data_ef4dae28551547b86908b90ffe5b2e70
#
_entry.id   ef4dae28551547b86908b90ffe5b2e70
#
_cell.length_a   1.000
_cell.length_b   1.000
_cell.length_c   1.000
_cell.angle_alpha   90.00
_cell.angle_beta   90.00
_cell.angle_gamma   90.00
#
_symmetry.space_group_name_H-M   'P 1'
#
loop_
_entity.id
_entity.type
_entity.pdbx_description
1 polymer ?
#
loop_
_entity_poly.entity_id
_entity_poly.type
_entity_poly.pdbx_seq_one_letter_code
_entity_poly.pdbx_strand_id
1 'polypeptide(L)'
;MSGLEARGLTRSHLGLDGEHHVVVRGVDLSLVPGENVALIGRSGCGKTTLLRALLLLDSPGPQDRGEVLLDGEVVRRGGARSLRAFRRAVQYVSQDAAATLDPRRPVLAQVTTPLRTLGVVRHRDDADARARQVLESLDVPADIWGSRPHEISGGQAQRVSIARALALSPRYLLLDEPVSGLDPALRRQTLDLLASIEVDVEAGRSADAESSTKTGATDDETGDAASMAATEAVPADSGAVPAPALLVVSHDLAAVARVCRRALVMDDGAIVEDAPMHHILTRPSHPATRTLRDAVPTLPTATPG
;
A
#
# COMPACT_ATOMS: atom_id res chain seq x y z
N MET A 1 10.32 16.48 0.69
CA MET A 1 8.99 16.05 0.20
C MET A 1 8.49 14.99 1.16
N SER A 2 7.21 14.99 1.51
CA SER A 2 6.64 13.92 2.33
C SER A 2 6.31 12.73 1.44
N GLY A 3 6.84 11.53 1.76
CA GLY A 3 6.65 10.35 0.93
C GLY A 3 7.32 9.12 1.53
N LEU A 4 7.01 7.94 0.94
CA LEU A 4 7.79 6.73 1.14
C LEU A 4 8.79 6.63 0.00
N GLU A 5 10.09 6.59 0.33
CA GLU A 5 11.16 6.59 -0.66
C GLU A 5 12.11 5.41 -0.46
N ALA A 6 12.65 4.93 -1.57
CA ALA A 6 13.84 4.10 -1.62
C ALA A 6 14.94 4.90 -2.30
N ARG A 7 16.17 4.86 -1.78
CA ARG A 7 17.34 5.50 -2.39
C ARG A 7 18.47 4.51 -2.54
N GLY A 8 18.84 4.24 -3.79
CA GLY A 8 19.92 3.34 -4.17
C GLY A 8 19.78 1.93 -3.62
N LEU A 9 18.54 1.41 -3.46
CA LEU A 9 18.31 0.09 -2.86
C LEU A 9 18.95 -1.01 -3.69
N THR A 10 19.90 -1.73 -3.08
CA THR A 10 20.54 -2.93 -3.63
C THR A 10 20.32 -4.07 -2.67
N ARG A 11 19.85 -5.21 -3.17
CA ARG A 11 19.60 -6.42 -2.37
C ARG A 11 20.12 -7.65 -3.09
N SER A 12 20.70 -8.56 -2.31
CA SER A 12 21.22 -9.83 -2.77
C SER A 12 20.55 -11.00 -2.04
N HIS A 13 20.54 -12.14 -2.68
CA HIS A 13 20.16 -13.42 -2.07
C HIS A 13 21.35 -14.38 -2.11
N LEU A 14 21.48 -15.18 -1.07
CA LEU A 14 22.43 -16.28 -1.05
C LEU A 14 21.88 -17.39 -1.94
N GLY A 15 22.61 -17.69 -3.03
CA GLY A 15 22.30 -18.78 -3.95
C GLY A 15 22.60 -20.14 -3.35
N LEU A 16 22.13 -21.20 -3.99
CA LEU A 16 22.44 -22.59 -3.63
C LEU A 16 23.93 -22.93 -3.84
N ASP A 17 24.62 -22.16 -4.63
CA ASP A 17 26.07 -22.20 -4.88
C ASP A 17 26.88 -21.57 -3.72
N GLY A 18 26.22 -20.96 -2.74
CA GLY A 18 26.86 -20.25 -1.64
C GLY A 18 27.30 -18.83 -2.01
N GLU A 19 27.00 -18.34 -3.22
CA GLU A 19 27.33 -16.99 -3.66
C GLU A 19 26.16 -16.03 -3.48
N HIS A 20 26.46 -14.73 -3.31
CA HIS A 20 25.46 -13.67 -3.22
C HIS A 20 25.13 -13.15 -4.61
N HIS A 21 23.90 -13.40 -5.08
CA HIS A 21 23.39 -12.88 -6.34
C HIS A 21 22.60 -11.60 -6.11
N VAL A 22 22.99 -10.51 -6.76
CA VAL A 22 22.27 -9.23 -6.68
C VAL A 22 20.96 -9.33 -7.44
N VAL A 23 19.85 -9.16 -6.74
CA VAL A 23 18.48 -9.25 -7.27
C VAL A 23 17.83 -7.88 -7.44
N VAL A 24 18.18 -6.90 -6.60
CA VAL A 24 17.74 -5.50 -6.74
C VAL A 24 18.98 -4.64 -6.87
N ARG A 25 19.02 -3.76 -7.89
CA ARG A 25 20.23 -3.09 -8.35
C ARG A 25 20.06 -1.57 -8.30
N GLY A 26 20.41 -0.94 -7.18
CA GLY A 26 20.45 0.52 -7.06
C GLY A 26 19.11 1.20 -7.37
N VAL A 27 18.00 0.64 -6.88
CA VAL A 27 16.67 1.15 -7.17
C VAL A 27 16.37 2.41 -6.38
N ASP A 28 15.97 3.45 -7.10
CA ASP A 28 15.32 4.65 -6.57
C ASP A 28 13.82 4.58 -6.86
N LEU A 29 13.01 4.90 -5.85
CA LEU A 29 11.55 4.89 -5.92
C LEU A 29 10.99 5.94 -4.98
N SER A 30 9.97 6.66 -5.40
CA SER A 30 9.19 7.53 -4.53
C SER A 30 7.70 7.27 -4.70
N LEU A 31 7.00 7.22 -3.58
CA LEU A 31 5.54 7.10 -3.48
C LEU A 31 5.03 8.25 -2.63
N VAL A 32 4.24 9.14 -3.23
CA VAL A 32 3.67 10.29 -2.53
C VAL A 32 2.25 9.99 -2.04
N PRO A 33 1.77 10.63 -0.95
CA PRO A 33 0.41 10.40 -0.45
C PRO A 33 -0.65 10.62 -1.53
N GLY A 34 -1.61 9.69 -1.61
CA GLY A 34 -2.73 9.75 -2.57
C GLY A 34 -2.35 9.34 -3.99
N GLU A 35 -1.15 8.80 -4.23
CA GLU A 35 -0.72 8.31 -5.53
C GLU A 35 -0.88 6.80 -5.62
N ASN A 36 -1.44 6.29 -6.73
CA ASN A 36 -1.50 4.87 -7.03
C ASN A 36 -0.49 4.51 -8.11
N VAL A 37 0.52 3.76 -7.71
CA VAL A 37 1.65 3.35 -8.54
C VAL A 37 1.65 1.85 -8.75
N ALA A 38 1.79 1.41 -10.00
CA ALA A 38 2.05 0.01 -10.33
C ALA A 38 3.56 -0.26 -10.35
N LEU A 39 3.98 -1.40 -9.78
CA LEU A 39 5.30 -1.97 -10.00
C LEU A 39 5.14 -3.24 -10.82
N ILE A 40 5.48 -3.15 -12.09
CA ILE A 40 5.28 -4.24 -13.07
C ILE A 40 6.62 -4.79 -13.56
N GLY A 41 6.62 -6.03 -13.99
CA GLY A 41 7.80 -6.70 -14.51
C GLY A 41 7.61 -8.22 -14.57
N ARG A 42 8.48 -8.91 -15.27
CA ARG A 42 8.45 -10.37 -15.40
C ARG A 42 8.61 -11.05 -14.03
N SER A 43 8.15 -12.30 -13.93
CA SER A 43 8.41 -13.11 -12.74
C SER A 43 9.91 -13.24 -12.50
N GLY A 44 10.33 -13.13 -11.24
CA GLY A 44 11.74 -13.23 -10.84
C GLY A 44 12.58 -11.97 -11.03
N CYS A 45 12.07 -10.85 -11.58
CA CYS A 45 12.86 -9.62 -11.77
C CYS A 45 13.17 -8.83 -10.47
N GLY A 46 12.69 -9.29 -9.30
CA GLY A 46 13.04 -8.67 -8.01
C GLY A 46 11.93 -7.87 -7.32
N LYS A 47 10.70 -7.80 -7.85
CA LYS A 47 9.59 -6.99 -7.29
C LYS A 47 9.30 -7.29 -5.82
N THR A 48 9.08 -8.56 -5.47
CA THR A 48 8.83 -8.97 -4.08
C THR A 48 10.04 -8.69 -3.17
N THR A 49 11.26 -8.83 -3.69
CA THR A 49 12.49 -8.48 -2.95
C THR A 49 12.54 -6.98 -2.67
N LEU A 50 12.20 -6.14 -3.65
CA LEU A 50 12.11 -4.69 -3.47
C LEU A 50 11.03 -4.33 -2.44
N LEU A 51 9.83 -4.94 -2.50
CA LEU A 51 8.79 -4.73 -1.48
C LEU A 51 9.26 -5.10 -0.08
N ARG A 52 9.91 -6.25 0.08
CA ARG A 52 10.45 -6.69 1.39
C ARG A 52 11.50 -5.72 1.91
N ALA A 53 12.34 -5.18 1.03
CA ALA A 53 13.32 -4.16 1.38
C ALA A 53 12.67 -2.85 1.84
N LEU A 54 11.65 -2.36 1.11
CA LEU A 54 10.85 -1.19 1.49
C LEU A 54 10.18 -1.35 2.85
N LEU A 55 9.74 -2.57 3.18
CA LEU A 55 9.09 -2.90 4.46
C LEU A 55 10.10 -3.21 5.58
N LEU A 56 11.40 -3.18 5.28
CA LEU A 56 12.47 -3.60 6.20
C LEU A 56 12.29 -5.03 6.73
N LEU A 57 11.70 -5.91 5.92
CA LEU A 57 11.44 -7.32 6.26
C LEU A 57 12.57 -8.27 5.83
N ASP A 58 13.51 -7.80 5.03
CA ASP A 58 14.72 -8.53 4.63
C ASP A 58 15.81 -8.41 5.71
N SER A 59 16.82 -9.26 5.64
CA SER A 59 18.07 -9.12 6.40
C SER A 59 19.17 -8.75 5.42
N PRO A 60 19.67 -7.50 5.44
CA PRO A 60 20.69 -7.07 4.49
C PRO A 60 21.93 -7.94 4.53
N GLY A 61 22.38 -8.37 3.36
CA GLY A 61 23.64 -9.05 3.17
C GLY A 61 24.83 -8.05 3.10
N PRO A 62 26.05 -8.56 3.00
CA PRO A 62 27.26 -7.71 2.98
C PRO A 62 27.38 -6.79 1.77
N GLN A 63 26.70 -7.11 0.67
CA GLN A 63 26.66 -6.31 -0.56
C GLN A 63 25.44 -5.38 -0.64
N ASP A 64 24.52 -5.48 0.30
CA ASP A 64 23.26 -4.73 0.28
C ASP A 64 23.50 -3.28 0.70
N ARG A 65 22.85 -2.37 -0.02
CA ARG A 65 23.04 -0.91 0.15
C ARG A 65 21.71 -0.19 0.00
N GLY A 66 21.76 1.12 0.23
CA GLY A 66 20.63 2.02 0.06
C GLY A 66 19.75 2.10 1.30
N GLU A 67 18.87 3.06 1.28
CA GLU A 67 18.07 3.48 2.42
C GLU A 67 16.58 3.54 2.06
N VAL A 68 15.74 3.32 3.07
CA VAL A 68 14.29 3.58 3.00
C VAL A 68 14.03 4.82 3.85
N LEU A 69 13.30 5.78 3.27
CA LEU A 69 12.93 7.01 3.95
C LEU A 69 11.41 7.11 4.06
N LEU A 70 10.96 7.68 5.17
CA LEU A 70 9.58 8.10 5.37
C LEU A 70 9.61 9.60 5.70
N ASP A 71 8.96 10.41 4.86
CA ASP A 71 8.92 11.87 4.98
C ASP A 71 10.32 12.53 5.00
N GLY A 72 11.24 11.97 4.24
CA GLY A 72 12.63 12.46 4.15
C GLY A 72 13.54 11.96 5.25
N GLU A 73 13.05 11.26 6.26
CA GLU A 73 13.84 10.69 7.34
C GLU A 73 14.16 9.22 7.09
N VAL A 74 15.44 8.85 7.26
CA VAL A 74 15.89 7.46 7.10
C VAL A 74 15.26 6.56 8.17
N VAL A 75 14.52 5.56 7.73
CA VAL A 75 13.95 4.55 8.63
C VAL A 75 14.99 3.50 8.97
N ARG A 76 15.49 3.56 10.19
CA ARG A 76 16.50 2.61 10.67
C ARG A 76 15.83 1.31 11.15
N ARG A 77 16.48 0.19 10.84
CA ARG A 77 16.06 -1.12 11.36
C ARG A 77 16.15 -1.11 12.88
N GLY A 78 15.20 -1.80 13.52
CA GLY A 78 15.15 -1.81 14.97
C GLY A 78 14.06 -2.71 15.51
N GLY A 79 13.85 -2.66 16.81
CA GLY A 79 12.84 -3.45 17.51
C GLY A 79 11.40 -3.02 17.20
N ALA A 80 10.43 -3.79 17.72
CA ALA A 80 9.00 -3.53 17.47
C ALA A 80 8.55 -2.12 17.91
N ARG A 81 9.18 -1.54 18.94
CA ARG A 81 8.83 -0.20 19.42
C ARG A 81 9.33 0.91 18.49
N SER A 82 10.58 0.82 18.03
CA SER A 82 11.17 1.83 17.13
C SER A 82 10.51 1.86 15.75
N LEU A 83 10.06 0.71 15.25
CA LEU A 83 9.37 0.61 13.96
C LEU A 83 7.84 0.77 14.06
N ARG A 84 7.28 1.09 15.23
CA ARG A 84 5.83 1.19 15.41
C ARG A 84 5.19 2.25 14.52
N ALA A 85 5.76 3.46 14.49
CA ALA A 85 5.25 4.55 13.66
C ALA A 85 5.32 4.19 12.16
N PHE A 86 6.45 3.66 11.71
CA PHE A 86 6.63 3.18 10.34
C PHE A 86 5.60 2.10 9.99
N ARG A 87 5.43 1.09 10.84
CA ARG A 87 4.46 -0.01 10.62
C ARG A 87 3.00 0.43 10.68
N ARG A 88 2.69 1.56 11.31
CA ARG A 88 1.35 2.16 11.22
C ARG A 88 1.17 2.87 9.87
N ALA A 89 2.18 3.62 9.43
CA ALA A 89 2.12 4.39 8.20
C ALA A 89 2.19 3.52 6.95
N VAL A 90 2.94 2.41 6.98
CA VAL A 90 3.19 1.53 5.82
C VAL A 90 2.67 0.14 6.12
N GLN A 91 1.66 -0.29 5.36
CA GLN A 91 1.04 -1.61 5.48
C GLN A 91 1.28 -2.46 4.24
N TYR A 92 1.16 -3.77 4.41
CA TYR A 92 1.45 -4.76 3.37
C TYR A 92 0.38 -5.84 3.30
N VAL A 93 -0.03 -6.14 2.09
CA VAL A 93 -0.88 -7.30 1.75
C VAL A 93 -0.10 -8.20 0.80
N SER A 94 0.17 -9.42 1.23
CA SER A 94 0.93 -10.39 0.43
C SER A 94 0.07 -11.10 -0.59
N GLN A 95 0.71 -11.71 -1.57
CA GLN A 95 0.10 -12.52 -2.62
C GLN A 95 -0.77 -13.65 -2.05
N ASP A 96 -0.30 -14.36 -1.05
CA ASP A 96 -1.09 -15.38 -0.32
C ASP A 96 -1.64 -14.78 0.97
N ALA A 97 -2.73 -14.03 0.83
CA ALA A 97 -3.39 -13.36 1.93
C ALA A 97 -3.87 -14.35 3.00
N ALA A 98 -4.38 -15.52 2.59
CA ALA A 98 -4.89 -16.54 3.49
C ALA A 98 -3.79 -17.11 4.39
N ALA A 99 -2.60 -17.36 3.84
CA ALA A 99 -1.45 -17.85 4.61
C ALA A 99 -0.91 -16.84 5.64
N THR A 100 -1.23 -15.55 5.49
CA THR A 100 -0.79 -14.51 6.44
C THR A 100 -1.73 -14.32 7.62
N LEU A 101 -2.90 -14.91 7.58
CA LEU A 101 -3.84 -14.90 8.70
C LEU A 101 -3.44 -15.95 9.74
N ASP A 102 -3.52 -15.60 11.03
CA ASP A 102 -3.27 -16.56 12.11
C ASP A 102 -4.39 -17.63 12.14
N PRO A 103 -4.10 -18.91 11.84
CA PRO A 103 -5.11 -19.94 11.73
C PRO A 103 -5.88 -20.21 13.03
N ARG A 104 -5.37 -19.72 14.15
CA ARG A 104 -5.96 -19.91 15.49
C ARG A 104 -6.95 -18.80 15.86
N ARG A 105 -6.95 -17.68 15.13
CA ARG A 105 -7.72 -16.49 15.48
C ARG A 105 -8.91 -16.31 14.55
N PRO A 106 -10.08 -15.91 15.08
CA PRO A 106 -11.22 -15.57 14.25
C PRO A 106 -10.97 -14.31 13.43
N VAL A 107 -11.75 -14.15 12.36
CA VAL A 107 -11.67 -13.01 11.40
C VAL A 107 -11.66 -11.67 12.11
N LEU A 108 -12.57 -11.42 13.04
CA LEU A 108 -12.60 -10.15 13.78
C LEU A 108 -11.28 -9.90 14.53
N ALA A 109 -10.71 -10.93 15.15
CA ALA A 109 -9.45 -10.80 15.89
C ALA A 109 -8.23 -10.59 14.97
N GLN A 110 -8.29 -10.99 13.68
CA GLN A 110 -7.24 -10.67 12.71
C GLN A 110 -7.09 -9.16 12.52
N VAL A 111 -8.21 -8.43 12.56
CA VAL A 111 -8.27 -7.00 12.35
C VAL A 111 -8.07 -6.20 13.66
N THR A 112 -8.68 -6.64 14.77
CA THR A 112 -8.58 -5.92 16.06
C THR A 112 -7.19 -6.00 16.69
N THR A 113 -6.46 -7.11 16.50
CA THR A 113 -5.16 -7.29 17.14
C THR A 113 -4.13 -6.24 16.71
N PRO A 114 -3.90 -5.94 15.42
CA PRO A 114 -2.97 -4.90 15.00
C PRO A 114 -3.33 -3.50 15.52
N LEU A 115 -4.62 -3.17 15.58
CA LEU A 115 -5.11 -1.90 16.12
C LEU A 115 -4.60 -1.64 17.54
N ARG A 116 -4.62 -2.67 18.36
CA ARG A 116 -4.16 -2.61 19.76
C ARG A 116 -2.63 -2.71 19.87
N THR A 117 -2.01 -3.64 19.16
CA THR A 117 -0.55 -3.88 19.27
C THR A 117 0.27 -2.73 18.71
N LEU A 118 -0.23 -2.05 17.67
CA LEU A 118 0.38 -0.85 17.12
C LEU A 118 -0.08 0.44 17.81
N GLY A 119 -1.00 0.34 18.79
CA GLY A 119 -1.44 1.47 19.62
C GLY A 119 -2.28 2.50 18.85
N VAL A 120 -3.05 2.05 17.85
CA VAL A 120 -4.01 2.92 17.14
C VAL A 120 -5.20 3.23 18.07
N VAL A 121 -5.69 2.21 18.77
CA VAL A 121 -6.73 2.34 19.80
C VAL A 121 -6.27 1.70 21.10
N ARG A 122 -6.76 2.23 22.24
CA ARG A 122 -6.41 1.74 23.56
C ARG A 122 -7.39 0.69 24.09
N HIS A 123 -8.69 0.93 23.90
CA HIS A 123 -9.73 0.06 24.42
C HIS A 123 -10.11 -1.03 23.39
N ARG A 124 -10.53 -2.16 23.93
CA ARG A 124 -10.91 -3.32 23.08
C ARG A 124 -12.16 -3.03 22.27
N ASP A 125 -13.14 -2.40 22.90
CA ASP A 125 -14.44 -2.14 22.28
C ASP A 125 -14.31 -1.16 21.09
N ASP A 126 -13.43 -0.16 21.18
CA ASP A 126 -13.10 0.75 20.07
C ASP A 126 -12.41 0.00 18.92
N ALA A 127 -11.51 -0.94 19.26
CA ALA A 127 -10.84 -1.77 18.25
C ALA A 127 -11.83 -2.69 17.54
N ASP A 128 -12.76 -3.30 18.30
CA ASP A 128 -13.79 -4.17 17.75
C ASP A 128 -14.78 -3.37 16.89
N ALA A 129 -15.21 -2.18 17.34
CA ALA A 129 -16.08 -1.28 16.56
C ALA A 129 -15.45 -0.88 15.23
N ARG A 130 -14.19 -0.42 15.27
CA ARG A 130 -13.46 -0.04 14.06
C ARG A 130 -13.21 -1.23 13.13
N ALA A 131 -12.88 -2.41 13.67
CA ALA A 131 -12.69 -3.61 12.86
C ALA A 131 -13.97 -4.02 12.14
N ARG A 132 -15.14 -3.97 12.82
CA ARG A 132 -16.44 -4.24 12.21
C ARG A 132 -16.75 -3.27 11.07
N GLN A 133 -16.57 -1.97 11.30
CA GLN A 133 -16.78 -0.95 10.29
C GLN A 133 -15.96 -1.21 9.03
N VAL A 134 -14.67 -1.55 9.16
CA VAL A 134 -13.80 -1.83 8.01
C VAL A 134 -14.16 -3.15 7.34
N LEU A 135 -14.53 -4.19 8.09
CA LEU A 135 -14.98 -5.45 7.51
C LEU A 135 -16.27 -5.27 6.71
N GLU A 136 -17.22 -4.48 7.22
CA GLU A 136 -18.47 -4.12 6.53
C GLU A 136 -18.19 -3.35 5.24
N SER A 137 -17.32 -2.33 5.27
CA SER A 137 -16.97 -1.52 4.09
C SER A 137 -16.29 -2.34 2.98
N LEU A 138 -15.74 -3.51 3.31
CA LEU A 138 -15.13 -4.45 2.37
C LEU A 138 -16.03 -5.65 2.04
N ASP A 139 -17.34 -5.56 2.30
CA ASP A 139 -18.33 -6.62 2.07
C ASP A 139 -17.92 -7.98 2.69
N VAL A 140 -17.32 -7.96 3.88
CA VAL A 140 -17.07 -9.19 4.65
C VAL A 140 -18.28 -9.50 5.52
N PRO A 141 -19.03 -10.59 5.25
CA PRO A 141 -20.27 -10.90 5.93
C PRO A 141 -20.08 -11.04 7.44
N ALA A 142 -21.04 -10.54 8.24
CA ALA A 142 -20.94 -10.53 9.70
C ALA A 142 -20.97 -11.95 10.32
N ASP A 143 -21.62 -12.89 9.65
CA ASP A 143 -21.72 -14.30 10.08
C ASP A 143 -20.36 -15.03 10.10
N ILE A 144 -19.39 -14.58 9.29
CA ILE A 144 -18.05 -15.17 9.26
C ILE A 144 -17.04 -14.48 10.20
N TRP A 145 -17.41 -13.42 10.92
CA TRP A 145 -16.45 -12.71 11.79
C TRP A 145 -15.94 -13.56 12.96
N GLY A 146 -16.74 -14.55 13.38
CA GLY A 146 -16.35 -15.57 14.36
C GLY A 146 -15.57 -16.74 13.76
N SER A 147 -15.57 -16.89 12.44
CA SER A 147 -14.91 -17.99 11.73
C SER A 147 -13.39 -17.84 11.69
N ARG A 148 -12.69 -18.96 11.55
CA ARG A 148 -11.22 -18.99 11.37
C ARG A 148 -10.85 -18.99 9.89
N PRO A 149 -9.58 -18.66 9.54
CA PRO A 149 -9.14 -18.56 8.14
C PRO A 149 -9.42 -19.79 7.28
N HIS A 150 -9.40 -21.00 7.84
CA HIS A 150 -9.68 -22.25 7.12
C HIS A 150 -11.17 -22.53 6.90
N GLU A 151 -12.06 -21.73 7.49
CA GLU A 151 -13.52 -21.85 7.39
C GLU A 151 -14.10 -20.84 6.39
N ILE A 152 -13.28 -19.99 5.80
CA ILE A 152 -13.68 -18.94 4.86
C ILE A 152 -13.08 -19.16 3.48
N SER A 153 -13.70 -18.59 2.43
CA SER A 153 -13.17 -18.66 1.08
C SER A 153 -11.88 -17.84 0.89
N GLY A 154 -11.08 -18.17 -0.13
CA GLY A 154 -9.85 -17.42 -0.46
C GLY A 154 -10.11 -15.93 -0.69
N GLY A 155 -11.24 -15.59 -1.34
CA GLY A 155 -11.62 -14.20 -1.54
C GLY A 155 -12.04 -13.48 -0.27
N GLN A 156 -12.74 -14.16 0.63
CA GLN A 156 -13.03 -13.62 1.97
C GLN A 156 -11.73 -13.40 2.75
N ALA A 157 -10.78 -14.35 2.72
CA ALA A 157 -9.47 -14.20 3.35
C ALA A 157 -8.67 -13.02 2.76
N GLN A 158 -8.74 -12.80 1.44
CA GLN A 158 -8.14 -11.63 0.79
C GLN A 158 -8.74 -10.33 1.33
N ARG A 159 -10.06 -10.20 1.37
CA ARG A 159 -10.75 -9.02 1.92
C ARG A 159 -10.42 -8.80 3.39
N VAL A 160 -10.35 -9.85 4.20
CA VAL A 160 -9.93 -9.77 5.61
C VAL A 160 -8.49 -9.27 5.74
N SER A 161 -7.57 -9.71 4.87
CA SER A 161 -6.20 -9.21 4.85
C SER A 161 -6.11 -7.72 4.48
N ILE A 162 -6.91 -7.28 3.51
CA ILE A 162 -7.02 -5.85 3.15
C ILE A 162 -7.64 -5.08 4.32
N ALA A 163 -8.72 -5.59 4.93
CA ALA A 163 -9.36 -4.99 6.12
C ALA A 163 -8.36 -4.80 7.26
N ARG A 164 -7.54 -5.83 7.53
CA ARG A 164 -6.51 -5.80 8.56
C ARG A 164 -5.50 -4.66 8.34
N ALA A 165 -5.12 -4.43 7.09
CA ALA A 165 -4.20 -3.36 6.74
C ALA A 165 -4.88 -1.97 6.80
N LEU A 166 -6.06 -1.81 6.20
CA LEU A 166 -6.80 -0.54 6.14
C LEU A 166 -7.30 -0.07 7.51
N ALA A 167 -7.64 -0.98 8.44
CA ALA A 167 -8.07 -0.63 9.78
C ALA A 167 -7.07 0.24 10.55
N LEU A 168 -5.79 0.16 10.20
CA LEU A 168 -4.73 0.99 10.78
C LEU A 168 -4.69 2.42 10.23
N SER A 169 -5.51 2.77 9.23
CA SER A 169 -5.45 4.00 8.44
C SER A 169 -4.02 4.28 7.96
N PRO A 170 -3.44 3.37 7.19
CA PRO A 170 -2.07 3.54 6.70
C PRO A 170 -2.01 4.71 5.70
N ARG A 171 -0.85 5.34 5.61
CA ARG A 171 -0.57 6.33 4.57
C ARG A 171 -0.13 5.66 3.26
N TYR A 172 0.44 4.47 3.35
CA TYR A 172 0.95 3.68 2.22
C TYR A 172 0.50 2.23 2.38
N LEU A 173 -0.08 1.68 1.32
CA LEU A 173 -0.49 0.29 1.24
C LEU A 173 0.23 -0.39 0.08
N LEU A 174 1.10 -1.33 0.41
CA LEU A 174 1.87 -2.11 -0.54
C LEU A 174 1.15 -3.45 -0.76
N LEU A 175 0.82 -3.75 -2.01
CA LEU A 175 0.05 -4.94 -2.39
C LEU A 175 0.88 -5.79 -3.33
N ASP A 176 1.19 -7.02 -2.93
CA ASP A 176 1.93 -7.96 -3.76
C ASP A 176 0.97 -8.93 -4.44
N GLU A 177 0.82 -8.80 -5.77
CA GLU A 177 -0.04 -9.65 -6.61
C GLU A 177 -1.49 -9.79 -6.05
N PRO A 178 -2.19 -8.70 -5.71
CA PRO A 178 -3.44 -8.76 -4.93
C PRO A 178 -4.60 -9.48 -5.63
N VAL A 179 -4.48 -9.74 -6.93
CA VAL A 179 -5.51 -10.40 -7.74
C VAL A 179 -5.03 -11.71 -8.39
N SER A 180 -3.81 -12.14 -8.07
CA SER A 180 -3.26 -13.40 -8.58
C SER A 180 -4.01 -14.60 -7.99
N GLY A 181 -4.31 -15.59 -8.85
CA GLY A 181 -5.01 -16.81 -8.42
C GLY A 181 -6.50 -16.63 -8.08
N LEU A 182 -7.06 -15.43 -8.24
CA LEU A 182 -8.49 -15.20 -8.06
C LEU A 182 -9.27 -15.53 -9.34
N ASP A 183 -10.49 -16.05 -9.16
CA ASP A 183 -11.42 -16.19 -10.28
C ASP A 183 -11.77 -14.83 -10.90
N PRO A 184 -12.27 -14.79 -12.16
CA PRO A 184 -12.50 -13.53 -12.87
C PRO A 184 -13.51 -12.58 -12.20
N ALA A 185 -14.50 -13.10 -11.45
CA ALA A 185 -15.48 -12.27 -10.77
C ALA A 185 -14.87 -11.62 -9.54
N LEU A 186 -14.18 -12.39 -8.70
CA LEU A 186 -13.50 -11.93 -7.51
C LEU A 186 -12.35 -10.98 -7.84
N ARG A 187 -11.61 -11.26 -8.92
CA ARG A 187 -10.57 -10.37 -9.45
C ARG A 187 -11.12 -8.98 -9.77
N ARG A 188 -12.26 -8.90 -10.50
CA ARG A 188 -12.92 -7.62 -10.79
C ARG A 188 -13.33 -6.89 -9.52
N GLN A 189 -14.00 -7.59 -8.59
CA GLN A 189 -14.41 -7.00 -7.31
C GLN A 189 -13.22 -6.44 -6.51
N THR A 190 -12.10 -7.17 -6.47
CA THR A 190 -10.89 -6.69 -5.76
C THR A 190 -10.30 -5.47 -6.44
N LEU A 191 -10.25 -5.41 -7.78
CA LEU A 191 -9.75 -4.24 -8.51
C LEU A 191 -10.67 -3.04 -8.33
N ASP A 192 -12.00 -3.23 -8.36
CA ASP A 192 -12.99 -2.17 -8.15
C ASP A 192 -12.89 -1.63 -6.71
N LEU A 193 -12.66 -2.51 -5.73
CA LEU A 193 -12.38 -2.13 -4.35
C LEU A 193 -11.10 -1.28 -4.23
N LEU A 194 -10.00 -1.70 -4.85
CA LEU A 194 -8.74 -0.95 -4.81
C LEU A 194 -8.88 0.41 -5.52
N ALA A 195 -9.64 0.48 -6.60
CA ALA A 195 -9.94 1.73 -7.29
C ALA A 195 -10.81 2.67 -6.46
N SER A 196 -11.77 2.15 -5.68
CA SER A 196 -12.63 2.96 -4.81
C SER A 196 -11.87 3.63 -3.65
N ILE A 197 -10.77 3.03 -3.20
CA ILE A 197 -9.89 3.63 -2.18
C ILE A 197 -9.33 5.00 -2.65
N GLU A 198 -9.22 5.23 -3.95
CA GLU A 198 -8.73 6.50 -4.54
C GLU A 198 -9.82 7.59 -4.61
N VAL A 199 -11.08 7.21 -4.83
CA VAL A 199 -12.18 8.16 -5.14
C VAL A 199 -12.52 9.08 -3.97
N ASP A 200 -12.38 8.61 -2.73
CA ASP A 200 -12.67 9.41 -1.54
C ASP A 200 -11.74 10.63 -1.37
N VAL A 201 -10.58 10.65 -2.05
CA VAL A 201 -9.61 11.77 -2.01
C VAL A 201 -10.00 12.92 -2.94
N GLU A 202 -10.57 12.64 -4.10
CA GLU A 202 -10.98 13.70 -5.05
C GLU A 202 -12.21 14.46 -4.55
N ALA A 203 -13.13 13.79 -3.86
CA ALA A 203 -14.29 14.42 -3.23
C ALA A 203 -13.88 15.40 -2.11
N GLY A 204 -12.86 15.05 -1.31
CA GLY A 204 -12.31 15.92 -0.26
C GLY A 204 -11.57 17.14 -0.81
N ARG A 205 -10.83 17.00 -1.92
CA ARG A 205 -10.08 18.12 -2.54
C ARG A 205 -10.98 19.14 -3.21
N SER A 206 -12.12 18.75 -3.75
CA SER A 206 -13.09 19.67 -4.36
C SER A 206 -13.83 20.52 -3.33
N ALA A 207 -14.03 20.00 -2.09
CA ALA A 207 -14.67 20.74 -1.01
C ALA A 207 -13.77 21.82 -0.39
N ASP A 208 -12.44 21.57 -0.34
CA ASP A 208 -11.48 22.53 0.24
C ASP A 208 -11.13 23.68 -0.71
N ALA A 209 -11.31 23.51 -2.02
CA ALA A 209 -11.04 24.56 -3.01
C ALA A 209 -12.11 25.65 -3.05
N GLU A 210 -13.35 25.36 -2.68
CA GLU A 210 -14.45 26.35 -2.67
C GLU A 210 -14.56 27.16 -1.38
N SER A 211 -13.91 26.74 -0.27
CA SER A 211 -13.97 27.40 1.04
C SER A 211 -12.97 28.54 1.22
N SER A 212 -12.01 28.76 0.31
CA SER A 212 -10.91 29.73 0.50
C SER A 212 -11.15 31.13 -0.07
N THR A 213 -12.39 31.48 -0.46
CA THR A 213 -12.71 32.81 -0.99
C THR A 213 -13.85 33.48 -0.20
N LYS A 214 -13.63 33.84 1.03
CA LYS A 214 -14.24 34.98 1.71
C LYS A 214 -13.81 35.07 3.17
N THR A 215 -13.05 36.01 3.55
CA THR A 215 -13.32 37.18 4.38
C THR A 215 -12.02 37.72 4.95
N GLY A 216 -11.77 38.98 4.66
CA GLY A 216 -10.66 39.74 5.21
C GLY A 216 -11.02 40.42 6.53
N ALA A 217 -9.96 40.76 7.24
CA ALA A 217 -9.76 41.87 8.17
C ALA A 217 -10.64 42.00 9.42
N THR A 218 -10.05 41.97 10.61
CA THR A 218 -9.79 43.15 11.46
C THR A 218 -8.94 42.75 12.69
N ASP A 219 -8.10 43.69 13.05
CA ASP A 219 -7.17 43.79 14.20
C ASP A 219 -7.83 43.59 15.59
N ASP A 220 -7.11 43.10 16.63
CA ASP A 220 -6.50 43.88 17.68
C ASP A 220 -5.89 43.04 18.81
N GLU A 221 -4.86 43.56 19.37
CA GLU A 221 -3.91 43.40 20.44
C GLU A 221 -4.20 42.58 21.71
N THR A 222 -3.02 42.16 22.26
CA THR A 222 -2.54 42.13 23.66
C THR A 222 -2.82 40.92 24.56
N GLY A 223 -1.69 40.32 25.01
CA GLY A 223 -1.50 40.09 26.42
C GLY A 223 -1.10 38.71 26.94
N ASP A 224 0.19 38.54 27.08
CA ASP A 224 0.93 37.96 28.22
C ASP A 224 0.87 36.47 28.63
N ALA A 225 2.03 36.03 28.93
CA ALA A 225 2.64 34.78 29.36
C ALA A 225 1.86 33.91 30.39
N ALA A 226 1.99 32.58 30.17
CA ALA A 226 2.51 31.65 31.18
C ALA A 226 2.73 30.25 30.62
N SER A 227 3.95 29.80 30.71
CA SER A 227 4.45 28.42 30.56
C SER A 227 3.66 27.43 31.39
N MET A 228 3.21 26.31 30.79
CA MET A 228 3.22 24.99 31.43
C MET A 228 2.94 23.88 30.40
N ALA A 229 3.69 22.80 30.58
CA ALA A 229 3.76 21.55 29.80
C ALA A 229 2.46 21.15 29.07
N ALA A 230 2.50 21.19 27.76
CA ALA A 230 1.48 20.63 26.90
C ALA A 230 1.78 19.15 26.65
N THR A 231 1.00 18.30 27.31
CA THR A 231 0.73 16.94 26.81
C THR A 231 -0.03 17.12 25.50
N GLU A 232 0.60 16.87 24.38
CA GLU A 232 -0.04 16.91 23.06
C GLU A 232 -1.18 15.88 23.01
N ALA A 233 -2.38 16.37 23.27
CA ALA A 233 -3.62 15.71 22.90
C ALA A 233 -3.71 15.80 21.36
N VAL A 234 -3.68 14.65 20.69
CA VAL A 234 -4.02 14.53 19.27
C VAL A 234 -5.40 15.13 19.08
N PRO A 235 -5.57 16.16 18.23
CA PRO A 235 -6.89 16.72 17.98
C PRO A 235 -7.77 15.64 17.34
N ALA A 236 -8.96 15.45 17.90
CA ALA A 236 -10.05 14.72 17.26
C ALA A 236 -10.61 15.63 16.16
N ASP A 237 -9.86 15.73 15.07
CA ASP A 237 -10.35 16.39 13.86
C ASP A 237 -11.25 15.41 13.13
N SER A 238 -12.51 15.79 12.90
CA SER A 238 -13.52 15.07 12.11
C SER A 238 -13.25 15.21 10.61
N GLY A 239 -12.00 15.18 10.21
CA GLY A 239 -11.55 15.14 8.82
C GLY A 239 -11.55 13.69 8.31
N ALA A 240 -12.12 13.46 7.14
CA ALA A 240 -12.03 12.20 6.42
C ALA A 240 -10.56 11.76 6.36
N VAL A 241 -10.27 10.54 6.83
CA VAL A 241 -8.92 9.98 6.80
C VAL A 241 -8.51 9.88 5.33
N PRO A 242 -7.43 10.56 4.89
CA PRO A 242 -7.04 10.51 3.49
C PRO A 242 -6.74 9.08 3.08
N ALA A 243 -7.19 8.70 1.88
CA ALA A 243 -6.93 7.38 1.35
C ALA A 243 -5.42 7.12 1.24
N PRO A 244 -4.98 5.89 1.50
CA PRO A 244 -3.57 5.54 1.39
C PRO A 244 -3.08 5.63 -0.06
N ALA A 245 -1.83 6.00 -0.24
CA ALA A 245 -1.14 5.77 -1.51
C ALA A 245 -0.93 4.26 -1.71
N LEU A 246 -1.16 3.77 -2.92
CA LEU A 246 -1.02 2.37 -3.25
C LEU A 246 0.26 2.11 -4.05
N LEU A 247 1.01 1.08 -3.67
CA LEU A 247 2.01 0.45 -4.54
C LEU A 247 1.53 -0.96 -4.88
N VAL A 248 1.03 -1.15 -6.09
CA VAL A 248 0.46 -2.42 -6.54
C VAL A 248 1.48 -3.15 -7.39
N VAL A 249 2.00 -4.25 -6.88
CA VAL A 249 2.90 -5.13 -7.63
C VAL A 249 2.08 -6.14 -8.42
N SER A 250 2.35 -6.25 -9.71
CA SER A 250 1.72 -7.27 -10.55
C SER A 250 2.56 -7.57 -11.80
N HIS A 251 2.33 -8.72 -12.38
CA HIS A 251 2.77 -9.06 -13.74
C HIS A 251 1.67 -8.82 -14.78
N ASP A 252 0.46 -8.45 -14.34
CA ASP A 252 -0.71 -8.19 -15.17
C ASP A 252 -0.94 -6.68 -15.36
N LEU A 253 -0.42 -6.18 -16.48
CA LEU A 253 -0.53 -4.77 -16.85
C LEU A 253 -1.99 -4.32 -17.00
N ALA A 254 -2.87 -5.17 -17.56
CA ALA A 254 -4.28 -4.81 -17.75
C ALA A 254 -5.02 -4.64 -16.42
N ALA A 255 -4.69 -5.46 -15.41
CA ALA A 255 -5.27 -5.35 -14.08
C ALA A 255 -4.87 -4.04 -13.40
N VAL A 256 -3.57 -3.74 -13.35
CA VAL A 256 -3.07 -2.55 -12.64
C VAL A 256 -3.40 -1.24 -13.35
N ALA A 257 -3.60 -1.25 -14.67
CA ALA A 257 -4.02 -0.07 -15.42
C ALA A 257 -5.41 0.46 -15.02
N ARG A 258 -6.22 -0.35 -14.34
CA ARG A 258 -7.53 0.06 -13.81
C ARG A 258 -7.41 0.86 -12.51
N VAL A 259 -6.32 0.65 -11.76
CA VAL A 259 -6.13 1.16 -10.40
C VAL A 259 -5.03 2.22 -10.35
N CYS A 260 -3.99 2.09 -11.17
CA CYS A 260 -2.79 2.89 -11.06
C CYS A 260 -2.64 3.87 -12.22
N ARG A 261 -2.27 5.12 -11.91
CA ARG A 261 -2.04 6.19 -12.91
C ARG A 261 -0.59 6.30 -13.37
N ARG A 262 0.35 5.77 -12.59
CA ARG A 262 1.80 5.71 -12.87
C ARG A 262 2.28 4.28 -12.77
N ALA A 263 3.26 3.91 -13.56
CA ALA A 263 3.88 2.59 -13.46
C ALA A 263 5.40 2.68 -13.49
N LEU A 264 6.00 1.85 -12.64
CA LEU A 264 7.42 1.53 -12.59
C LEU A 264 7.60 0.17 -13.24
N VAL A 265 8.40 0.10 -14.27
CA VAL A 265 8.74 -1.18 -14.93
C VAL A 265 10.07 -1.65 -14.39
N MET A 266 10.07 -2.86 -13.84
CA MET A 266 11.27 -3.49 -13.30
C MET A 266 11.73 -4.62 -14.22
N ASP A 267 13.01 -4.60 -14.60
CA ASP A 267 13.68 -5.63 -15.37
C ASP A 267 15.08 -5.85 -14.84
N ASP A 268 15.52 -7.10 -14.75
CA ASP A 268 16.83 -7.51 -14.20
C ASP A 268 17.26 -6.75 -12.91
N GLY A 269 16.34 -6.57 -12.00
CA GLY A 269 16.63 -5.95 -10.71
C GLY A 269 16.63 -4.42 -10.69
N ALA A 270 16.45 -3.75 -11.82
CA ALA A 270 16.45 -2.29 -11.93
C ALA A 270 15.09 -1.76 -12.39
N ILE A 271 14.75 -0.51 -12.02
CA ILE A 271 13.64 0.21 -12.63
C ILE A 271 14.15 0.78 -13.95
N VAL A 272 13.59 0.27 -15.06
CA VAL A 272 13.99 0.60 -16.43
C VAL A 272 13.09 1.63 -17.10
N GLU A 273 11.88 1.81 -16.56
CA GLU A 273 10.95 2.85 -17.01
C GLU A 273 10.06 3.29 -15.85
N ASP A 274 9.85 4.59 -15.72
CA ASP A 274 8.98 5.25 -14.76
C ASP A 274 8.16 6.29 -15.52
N ALA A 275 6.87 6.02 -15.72
CA ALA A 275 6.03 6.87 -16.55
C ALA A 275 4.55 6.78 -16.17
N PRO A 276 3.74 7.78 -16.59
CA PRO A 276 2.29 7.68 -16.53
C PRO A 276 1.79 6.41 -17.23
N MET A 277 0.77 5.75 -16.66
CA MET A 277 0.25 4.47 -17.15
C MET A 277 -0.13 4.52 -18.63
N HIS A 278 -0.70 5.63 -19.08
CA HIS A 278 -1.06 5.77 -20.50
C HIS A 278 0.15 5.76 -21.44
N HIS A 279 1.33 6.26 -21.01
CA HIS A 279 2.58 6.16 -21.79
C HIS A 279 3.06 4.71 -21.86
N ILE A 280 3.04 4.00 -20.74
CA ILE A 280 3.40 2.57 -20.68
C ILE A 280 2.56 1.75 -21.66
N LEU A 281 1.27 2.06 -21.78
CA LEU A 281 0.34 1.35 -22.67
C LEU A 281 0.50 1.74 -24.14
N THR A 282 0.78 3.02 -24.45
CA THR A 282 0.74 3.54 -25.83
C THR A 282 2.10 3.73 -26.46
N ARG A 283 3.10 4.15 -25.68
CA ARG A 283 4.44 4.55 -26.19
C ARG A 283 5.56 4.08 -25.24
N PRO A 284 5.65 2.77 -24.92
CA PRO A 284 6.70 2.26 -24.05
C PRO A 284 8.09 2.50 -24.63
N SER A 285 8.98 3.03 -23.79
CA SER A 285 10.34 3.38 -24.20
C SER A 285 11.28 2.18 -24.13
N HIS A 286 11.16 1.35 -23.07
CA HIS A 286 12.05 0.22 -22.86
C HIS A 286 11.56 -1.07 -23.54
N PRO A 287 12.47 -1.93 -24.04
CA PRO A 287 12.09 -3.22 -24.67
C PRO A 287 11.28 -4.14 -23.72
N ALA A 288 11.65 -4.23 -22.44
CA ALA A 288 10.91 -5.01 -21.46
C ALA A 288 9.46 -4.53 -21.30
N THR A 289 9.24 -3.20 -21.33
CA THR A 289 7.89 -2.61 -21.26
C THR A 289 7.07 -2.95 -22.49
N ARG A 290 7.69 -2.93 -23.68
CA ARG A 290 7.02 -3.36 -24.93
C ARG A 290 6.57 -4.81 -24.85
N THR A 291 7.45 -5.69 -24.36
CA THR A 291 7.09 -7.10 -24.17
C THR A 291 5.93 -7.30 -23.21
N LEU A 292 5.88 -6.55 -22.10
CA LEU A 292 4.77 -6.60 -21.14
C LEU A 292 3.47 -6.07 -21.75
N ARG A 293 3.51 -4.96 -22.49
CA ARG A 293 2.36 -4.40 -23.20
C ARG A 293 1.82 -5.38 -24.26
N ASP A 294 2.69 -5.96 -25.06
CA ASP A 294 2.30 -6.85 -26.16
C ASP A 294 1.73 -8.19 -25.65
N ALA A 295 2.01 -8.54 -24.39
CA ALA A 295 1.41 -9.69 -23.72
C ALA A 295 -0.03 -9.41 -23.19
N VAL A 296 -0.48 -8.16 -23.19
CA VAL A 296 -1.88 -7.83 -22.82
C VAL A 296 -2.80 -8.29 -23.94
N PRO A 297 -3.78 -9.18 -23.65
CA PRO A 297 -4.73 -9.61 -24.68
C PRO A 297 -5.50 -8.40 -25.22
N THR A 298 -5.34 -8.10 -26.50
CA THR A 298 -6.21 -7.13 -27.18
C THR A 298 -7.61 -7.75 -27.26
N LEU A 299 -8.61 -7.09 -26.65
CA LEU A 299 -10.00 -7.45 -26.91
C LEU A 299 -10.24 -7.34 -28.42
N PRO A 300 -10.84 -8.34 -29.07
CA PRO A 300 -11.20 -8.22 -30.48
C PRO A 300 -12.08 -6.98 -30.62
N THR A 301 -11.64 -6.01 -31.40
CA THR A 301 -12.47 -4.89 -31.82
C THR A 301 -13.71 -5.47 -32.47
N ALA A 302 -14.88 -5.17 -31.88
CA ALA A 302 -16.15 -5.53 -32.50
C ALA A 302 -16.14 -4.94 -33.92
N THR A 303 -16.09 -5.79 -34.92
CA THR A 303 -16.24 -5.40 -36.32
C THR A 303 -17.64 -4.77 -36.42
N PRO A 304 -17.77 -3.50 -36.87
CA PRO A 304 -19.08 -2.93 -37.12
C PRO A 304 -19.68 -3.71 -38.29
N GLY A 305 -20.78 -4.45 -38.04
CA GLY A 305 -21.61 -5.08 -39.06
C GLY A 305 -22.60 -4.10 -39.65
#